data_9e22f57185c58ccd40b6815d1271a208
#
_entry.id   9e22f57185c58ccd40b6815d1271a208
#
_cell.length_a   1.000
_cell.length_b   1.000
_cell.length_c   1.000
_cell.angle_alpha   90.00
_cell.angle_beta   90.00
_cell.angle_gamma   90.00
#
_symmetry.space_group_name_H-M   'P 1'
#
loop_
_entity.id
_entity.type
_entity.pdbx_description
1 polymer ?
#
loop_
_entity_poly.entity_id
_entity_poly.type
_entity_poly.pdbx_seq_one_letter_code
_entity_poly.pdbx_strand_id
1 'polypeptide(L)'
;MKEVLKGSLEGIKVIDFSTLLPGPLASLFLSETGAEVIKIEKPGVGDEIRLSNPQWGEQSVSFSLLNRGKKSLSLDLKDPKNLKILTPILKEADIKNLKAENFKRYGSARKLYNFKVDNIGNY
;
A
#
# COMPACT_ATOMS: atom_id res chain seq x y z
N MET A 1 24.26 19.74 -16.49
CA MET A 1 23.11 18.89 -16.15
C MET A 1 23.26 18.39 -14.72
N LYS A 2 22.28 18.66 -13.88
CA LYS A 2 22.28 18.05 -12.55
C LYS A 2 21.88 16.58 -12.72
N GLU A 3 22.77 15.65 -12.36
CA GLU A 3 22.38 14.25 -12.18
C GLU A 3 21.29 14.19 -11.11
N VAL A 4 20.13 13.69 -11.49
CA VAL A 4 19.09 13.36 -10.51
C VAL A 4 19.57 12.10 -9.80
N LEU A 5 19.90 12.22 -8.52
CA LEU A 5 20.25 11.07 -7.70
C LEU A 5 19.00 10.16 -7.64
N LYS A 6 19.13 9.01 -8.23
CA LYS A 6 18.10 7.97 -8.18
C LYS A 6 18.12 7.32 -6.81
N GLY A 7 16.94 7.11 -6.23
CA GLY A 7 16.82 6.34 -5.00
C GLY A 7 17.27 4.89 -5.21
N SER A 8 17.75 4.24 -4.16
CA SER A 8 18.22 2.84 -4.21
C SER A 8 17.13 1.85 -4.61
N LEU A 9 15.85 2.20 -4.43
CA LEU A 9 14.69 1.38 -4.80
C LEU A 9 13.94 1.92 -6.03
N GLU A 10 14.59 2.74 -6.84
CA GLU A 10 13.95 3.21 -8.08
C GLU A 10 13.61 2.03 -9.00
N GLY A 11 12.40 2.05 -9.58
CA GLY A 11 11.86 0.97 -10.40
C GLY A 11 11.17 -0.14 -9.61
N ILE A 12 11.27 -0.15 -8.28
CA ILE A 12 10.55 -1.10 -7.42
C ILE A 12 9.11 -0.61 -7.20
N LYS A 13 8.16 -1.49 -7.43
CA LYS A 13 6.73 -1.24 -7.21
C LYS A 13 6.23 -1.93 -5.97
N VAL A 14 5.63 -1.16 -5.07
CA VAL A 14 5.08 -1.61 -3.79
C VAL A 14 3.57 -1.40 -3.79
N ILE A 15 2.82 -2.44 -3.46
CA ILE A 15 1.38 -2.33 -3.18
C ILE A 15 1.18 -2.43 -1.68
N ASP A 16 0.60 -1.38 -1.11
CA ASP A 16 0.39 -1.23 0.32
C ASP A 16 -1.10 -1.35 0.68
N PHE A 17 -1.46 -2.45 1.36
CA PHE A 17 -2.81 -2.67 1.90
C PHE A 17 -2.91 -2.33 3.38
N SER A 18 -1.83 -1.90 3.98
CA SER A 18 -1.78 -1.64 5.42
C SER A 18 -2.52 -0.37 5.81
N THR A 19 -2.90 -0.29 7.07
CA THR A 19 -3.59 0.85 7.67
C THR A 19 -2.94 1.24 8.99
N LEU A 20 -3.29 2.41 9.46
CA LEU A 20 -2.84 2.99 10.72
C LEU A 20 -1.34 3.32 10.73
N LEU A 21 -0.51 2.66 11.55
CA LEU A 21 0.86 3.08 11.80
C LEU A 21 1.94 2.11 11.30
N PRO A 22 2.02 0.84 11.75
CA PRO A 22 3.23 0.05 11.48
C PRO A 22 3.45 -0.22 9.99
N GLY A 23 2.41 -0.67 9.29
CA GLY A 23 2.48 -0.95 7.87
C GLY A 23 2.72 0.29 7.01
N PRO A 24 1.96 1.37 7.19
CA PRO A 24 2.20 2.63 6.48
C PRO A 24 3.57 3.23 6.74
N LEU A 25 4.12 3.10 7.94
CA LEU A 25 5.49 3.53 8.23
C LEU A 25 6.52 2.72 7.46
N ALA A 26 6.35 1.41 7.39
CA ALA A 26 7.25 0.54 6.61
C ALA A 26 7.23 0.92 5.12
N SER A 27 6.07 1.09 4.52
CA SER A 27 5.96 1.50 3.12
C SER A 27 6.39 2.95 2.88
N LEU A 28 6.33 3.81 3.89
CA LEU A 28 6.92 5.14 3.82
C LEU A 28 8.43 5.07 3.62
N PHE A 29 9.14 4.24 4.37
CA PHE A 29 10.58 4.06 4.19
C PHE A 29 10.92 3.57 2.78
N LEU A 30 10.12 2.67 2.22
CA LEU A 30 10.29 2.23 0.84
C LEU A 30 10.05 3.37 -0.16
N SER A 31 9.02 4.18 0.04
CA SER A 31 8.75 5.37 -0.78
C SER A 31 9.90 6.38 -0.71
N GLU A 32 10.41 6.66 0.48
CA GLU A 32 11.51 7.61 0.71
C GLU A 32 12.83 7.16 0.05
N THR A 33 12.99 5.86 -0.17
CA THR A 33 14.16 5.29 -0.85
C THR A 33 13.97 5.13 -2.36
N GLY A 34 12.88 5.63 -2.91
CA GLY A 34 12.65 5.73 -4.35
C GLY A 34 11.66 4.73 -4.95
N ALA A 35 11.09 3.83 -4.15
CA ALA A 35 10.06 2.91 -4.61
C ALA A 35 8.76 3.66 -4.96
N GLU A 36 8.06 3.19 -5.99
CA GLU A 36 6.69 3.60 -6.27
C GLU A 36 5.74 2.82 -5.34
N VAL A 37 5.09 3.53 -4.43
CA VAL A 37 4.12 2.92 -3.49
C VAL A 37 2.70 3.30 -3.89
N ILE A 38 1.87 2.29 -4.11
CA ILE A 38 0.43 2.45 -4.33
C ILE A 38 -0.30 1.91 -3.12
N LYS A 39 -0.95 2.79 -2.38
CA LYS A 39 -1.78 2.45 -1.23
C LYS A 39 -3.20 2.12 -1.70
N ILE A 40 -3.65 0.92 -1.38
CA ILE A 40 -5.02 0.50 -1.64
C ILE A 40 -5.86 0.83 -0.41
N GLU A 41 -6.89 1.63 -0.61
CA GLU A 41 -7.78 2.07 0.45
C GLU A 41 -9.22 1.63 0.16
N LYS A 42 -9.96 1.30 1.22
CA LYS A 42 -11.41 1.08 1.11
C LYS A 42 -12.13 2.37 0.68
N PRO A 43 -13.24 2.28 -0.05
CA PRO A 43 -14.06 3.45 -0.37
C PRO A 43 -14.58 4.17 0.89
N GLY A 44 -14.92 5.43 0.75
CA GLY A 44 -15.37 6.29 1.83
C GLY A 44 -14.21 6.89 2.60
N VAL A 45 -14.05 6.53 3.86
CA VAL A 45 -13.01 7.10 4.73
C VAL A 45 -11.59 6.72 4.29
N GLY A 46 -11.42 5.55 3.67
CA GLY A 46 -10.09 5.01 3.38
C GLY A 46 -9.40 4.46 4.61
N ASP A 47 -8.12 4.78 4.78
CA ASP A 47 -7.37 4.47 5.99
C ASP A 47 -7.94 5.26 7.18
N GLU A 48 -8.23 4.57 8.28
CA GLU A 48 -8.85 5.18 9.46
C GLU A 48 -7.98 6.27 10.12
N ILE A 49 -6.68 6.26 9.89
CA ILE A 49 -5.80 7.31 10.36
C ILE A 49 -6.10 8.68 9.74
N ARG A 50 -6.85 8.72 8.63
CA ARG A 50 -7.36 9.96 8.03
C ARG A 50 -8.28 10.74 8.97
N LEU A 51 -8.87 10.05 9.96
CA LEU A 51 -9.75 10.66 10.97
C LEU A 51 -9.01 11.08 12.24
N SER A 52 -7.74 10.75 12.37
CA SER A 52 -6.99 11.06 13.58
C SER A 52 -6.62 12.54 13.69
N ASN A 53 -6.57 13.03 14.92
CA ASN A 53 -6.10 14.37 15.23
C ASN A 53 -4.57 14.37 15.44
N PRO A 54 -3.90 15.51 15.25
CA PRO A 54 -4.46 16.79 14.81
C PRO A 54 -4.82 16.80 13.32
N GLN A 55 -5.79 17.65 12.99
CA GLN A 55 -6.18 17.92 11.61
C GLN A 55 -5.55 19.24 11.14
N TRP A 56 -5.13 19.28 9.88
CA TRP A 56 -4.75 20.50 9.18
C TRP A 56 -5.74 20.71 8.03
N GLY A 57 -6.67 21.62 8.20
CA GLY A 57 -7.81 21.73 7.29
C GLY A 57 -8.64 20.44 7.31
N GLU A 58 -8.82 19.82 6.16
CA GLU A 58 -9.58 18.57 6.01
C GLU A 58 -8.69 17.32 6.05
N GLN A 59 -7.40 17.47 6.38
CA GLN A 59 -6.46 16.37 6.34
C GLN A 59 -5.87 16.05 7.72
N SER A 60 -5.76 14.79 8.05
CA SER A 60 -5.01 14.33 9.21
C SER A 60 -3.51 14.55 9.01
N VAL A 61 -2.87 15.20 9.98
CA VAL A 61 -1.41 15.36 10.00
C VAL A 61 -0.72 14.01 10.01
N SER A 62 -1.20 13.06 10.81
CA SER A 62 -0.63 11.72 10.90
C SER A 62 -0.73 10.97 9.57
N PHE A 63 -1.87 11.05 8.88
CA PHE A 63 -2.00 10.45 7.55
C PHE A 63 -1.01 11.06 6.56
N SER A 64 -0.93 12.37 6.53
CA SER A 64 -0.03 13.08 5.59
C SER A 64 1.44 12.75 5.81
N LEU A 65 1.86 12.65 7.07
CA LEU A 65 3.24 12.30 7.41
C LEU A 65 3.58 10.84 7.05
N LEU A 66 2.69 9.89 7.36
CA LEU A 66 2.92 8.47 7.13
C LEU A 66 2.79 8.04 5.68
N ASN A 67 2.03 8.79 4.88
CA ASN A 67 1.70 8.38 3.53
C ASN A 67 2.19 9.36 2.45
N ARG A 68 3.08 10.27 2.80
CA ARG A 68 3.69 11.18 1.83
C ARG A 68 4.41 10.41 0.72
N GLY A 69 4.31 10.91 -0.50
CA GLY A 69 4.92 10.29 -1.68
C GLY A 69 4.23 9.05 -2.22
N LYS A 70 3.21 8.54 -1.55
CA LYS A 70 2.42 7.39 -2.02
C LYS A 70 1.29 7.84 -2.94
N LYS A 71 0.95 6.98 -3.91
CA LYS A 71 -0.29 7.07 -4.68
C LYS A 71 -1.39 6.36 -3.92
N SER A 72 -2.61 6.90 -3.92
CA SER A 72 -3.77 6.26 -3.32
C SER A 72 -4.73 5.77 -4.39
N LEU A 73 -5.19 4.54 -4.24
CA LEU A 73 -6.19 3.92 -5.10
C LEU A 73 -7.33 3.37 -4.25
N SER A 74 -8.53 3.94 -4.42
CA SER A 74 -9.72 3.52 -3.70
C SER A 74 -10.38 2.35 -4.43
N LEU A 75 -10.40 1.19 -3.80
CA LEU A 75 -11.03 -0.03 -4.32
C LEU A 75 -11.77 -0.76 -3.23
N ASP A 76 -13.03 -1.14 -3.52
CA ASP A 76 -13.75 -2.11 -2.70
C ASP A 76 -13.30 -3.52 -3.07
N LEU A 77 -12.47 -4.11 -2.21
CA LEU A 77 -11.93 -5.46 -2.44
C LEU A 77 -12.97 -6.57 -2.25
N LYS A 78 -14.18 -6.25 -1.83
CA LYS A 78 -15.30 -7.18 -1.80
C LYS A 78 -16.02 -7.27 -3.15
N ASP A 79 -15.87 -6.26 -4.00
CA ASP A 79 -16.46 -6.23 -5.34
C ASP A 79 -15.54 -6.97 -6.34
N PRO A 80 -16.04 -8.05 -6.98
CA PRO A 80 -15.25 -8.79 -7.98
C PRO A 80 -14.76 -7.93 -9.16
N LYS A 81 -15.49 -6.87 -9.51
CA LYS A 81 -15.08 -5.93 -10.56
C LYS A 81 -13.78 -5.20 -10.19
N ASN A 82 -13.66 -4.79 -8.93
CA ASN A 82 -12.46 -4.12 -8.42
C ASN A 82 -11.27 -5.07 -8.33
N LEU A 83 -11.51 -6.35 -8.04
CA LEU A 83 -10.46 -7.37 -8.06
C LEU A 83 -9.87 -7.56 -9.46
N LYS A 84 -10.67 -7.44 -10.52
CA LYS A 84 -10.19 -7.47 -11.90
C LYS A 84 -9.27 -6.29 -12.22
N ILE A 85 -9.55 -5.12 -11.67
CA ILE A 85 -8.70 -3.94 -11.79
C ILE A 85 -7.38 -4.14 -11.05
N LEU A 86 -7.44 -4.70 -9.85
CA LEU A 86 -6.28 -4.89 -8.98
C LEU A 86 -5.33 -5.99 -9.47
N THR A 87 -5.85 -7.03 -10.09
CA THR A 87 -5.06 -8.20 -10.49
C THR A 87 -3.82 -7.87 -11.35
N PRO A 88 -3.92 -7.07 -12.44
CA PRO A 88 -2.74 -6.71 -13.23
C PRO A 88 -1.74 -5.88 -12.42
N ILE A 89 -2.21 -4.99 -11.56
CA ILE A 89 -1.36 -4.18 -10.68
C ILE A 89 -0.54 -5.08 -9.74
N LEU A 90 -1.19 -6.10 -9.16
CA LEU A 90 -0.53 -7.05 -8.28
C LEU A 90 0.51 -7.92 -8.99
N LYS A 91 0.29 -8.24 -10.25
CA LYS A 91 1.25 -9.02 -11.05
C LYS A 91 2.55 -8.27 -11.29
N GLU A 92 2.49 -6.95 -11.43
CA GLU A 92 3.64 -6.10 -11.64
C GLU A 92 4.33 -5.68 -10.33
N ALA A 93 3.71 -5.93 -9.17
CA ALA A 93 4.26 -5.53 -7.88
C ALA A 93 5.43 -6.42 -7.46
N ASP A 94 6.51 -5.78 -7.03
CA ASP A 94 7.69 -6.44 -6.46
C ASP A 94 7.48 -6.75 -4.98
N ILE A 95 6.82 -5.83 -4.25
CA ILE A 95 6.57 -5.94 -2.81
C ILE A 95 5.07 -5.73 -2.54
N LYS A 96 4.53 -6.54 -1.63
CA LYS A 96 3.17 -6.42 -1.12
C LYS A 96 3.22 -6.26 0.38
N ASN A 97 2.80 -5.10 0.87
CA ASN A 97 2.73 -4.80 2.29
C ASN A 97 1.32 -5.10 2.79
N LEU A 98 1.17 -6.23 3.48
CA LEU A 98 -0.12 -6.78 3.87
C LEU A 98 -0.27 -6.77 5.38
N LYS A 99 -1.45 -6.35 5.85
CA LYS A 99 -1.86 -6.54 7.22
C LYS A 99 -2.36 -7.99 7.39
N ALA A 100 -1.99 -8.66 8.48
CA ALA A 100 -2.35 -10.07 8.74
C ALA A 100 -3.87 -10.34 8.65
N GLU A 101 -4.70 -9.39 9.05
CA GLU A 101 -6.16 -9.47 8.94
C GLU A 101 -6.66 -9.56 7.50
N ASN A 102 -5.94 -8.98 6.56
CA ASN A 102 -6.31 -9.01 5.16
C ASN A 102 -6.18 -10.40 4.55
N PHE A 103 -5.29 -11.24 5.05
CA PHE A 103 -5.16 -12.63 4.62
C PHE A 103 -6.40 -13.48 4.91
N LYS A 104 -7.08 -13.23 6.02
CA LYS A 104 -8.30 -13.97 6.41
C LYS A 104 -9.53 -13.48 5.64
N ARG A 105 -9.57 -12.19 5.30
CA ARG A 105 -10.74 -11.53 4.71
C ARG A 105 -10.86 -11.73 3.20
N TYR A 106 -9.73 -11.89 2.51
CA TYR A 106 -9.67 -11.95 1.05
C TYR A 106 -9.25 -13.35 0.55
N GLY A 107 -9.97 -14.38 1.01
CA GLY A 107 -9.68 -15.78 0.68
C GLY A 107 -9.59 -16.11 -0.82
N SER A 108 -10.28 -15.36 -1.68
CA SER A 108 -10.16 -15.49 -3.14
C SER A 108 -8.92 -14.79 -3.70
N ALA A 109 -8.45 -13.73 -3.05
CA ALA A 109 -7.16 -13.12 -3.33
C ALA A 109 -6.00 -14.04 -2.90
N ARG A 110 -6.25 -14.96 -1.97
CA ARG A 110 -5.28 -15.95 -1.49
C ARG A 110 -4.65 -16.77 -2.63
N LYS A 111 -5.40 -17.12 -3.65
CA LYS A 111 -4.88 -17.83 -4.84
C LYS A 111 -3.89 -16.98 -5.66
N LEU A 112 -4.06 -15.66 -5.66
CA LEU A 112 -3.13 -14.73 -6.32
C LEU A 112 -1.89 -14.46 -5.46
N TYR A 113 -2.01 -14.59 -4.13
CA TYR A 113 -0.94 -14.33 -3.17
C TYR A 113 -0.02 -15.54 -2.95
N ASN A 114 -0.49 -16.75 -3.08
CA ASN A 114 0.32 -17.96 -2.86
C ASN A 114 1.55 -18.04 -3.77
N PHE A 115 1.60 -17.28 -4.84
CA PHE A 115 2.72 -17.33 -5.76
C PHE A 115 3.97 -16.55 -5.31
N LYS A 116 3.86 -15.62 -4.34
CA LYS A 116 5.01 -14.84 -3.87
C LYS A 116 5.14 -14.73 -2.34
N VAL A 117 4.16 -15.16 -1.58
CA VAL A 117 4.25 -15.17 -0.10
C VAL A 117 5.13 -16.31 0.40
N ASP A 118 5.26 -17.38 -0.38
CA ASP A 118 6.14 -18.50 -0.05
C ASP A 118 7.64 -18.13 -0.09
N ASN A 119 7.97 -16.99 -0.68
CA ASN A 119 9.35 -16.49 -0.74
C ASN A 119 9.66 -15.39 0.30
N ILE A 120 8.67 -14.89 1.01
CA ILE A 120 8.85 -14.01 2.16
C ILE A 120 8.69 -14.92 3.37
N GLY A 121 9.82 -15.49 3.80
CA GLY A 121 9.88 -16.44 4.89
C GLY A 121 9.01 -16.08 6.10
N ASN A 122 8.61 -17.07 6.82
CA ASN A 122 7.85 -17.03 8.05
C ASN A 122 8.25 -15.86 8.96
N TYR A 123 7.47 -14.80 8.93
CA TYR A 123 7.47 -13.73 9.91
C TYR A 123 6.07 -13.58 10.48
#